data_60b0fa8b009ccfb7bc61a510569519c0
#
_entry.id   60b0fa8b009ccfb7bc61a510569519c0
#
_cell.length_a   1.000
_cell.length_b   1.000
_cell.length_c   1.000
_cell.angle_alpha   90.00
_cell.angle_beta   90.00
_cell.angle_gamma   90.00
#
_symmetry.space_group_name_H-M   'P 1'
#
loop_
_entity.id
_entity.type
_entity.pdbx_description
1 polymer ?
#
loop_
_entity_poly.entity_id
_entity_poly.type
_entity_poly.pdbx_seq_one_letter_code
_entity_poly.pdbx_strand_id
1 'polypeptide(L)'
;MKKILALVLVFALAVCASAELAEEATVLTHEQYENAEVDSPVCVETYVQATQSWWDNTITVYAQSEDGAYFIYKLACSEEDAAKLVPGTKIRVTGTKIEWSGEVEIGDPTFEFVDGDPFIAEAEDVTALLGTDELAKHMNEKVAFKGVKVVGTKVEGQDGEFPFLYSYDGSGTREDNGVGADLYFTVEANGAQYSFTVESYLCGNDTDVYKAVEGLKIGDVIDCEGFLYWYNGANPHITGVTVVTPAE
;
A
#
# COMPACT_ATOMS: atom_id res chain seq x y z
N MET A 1 11.48 -85.10 24.67
CA MET A 1 10.45 -84.21 24.14
C MET A 1 10.65 -82.83 24.78
N LYS A 2 11.34 -81.93 24.10
CA LYS A 2 11.65 -80.59 24.57
C LYS A 2 10.61 -79.61 23.96
N LYS A 3 9.82 -78.99 24.83
CA LYS A 3 8.87 -77.94 24.42
C LYS A 3 9.63 -76.61 24.34
N ILE A 4 9.71 -76.03 23.15
CA ILE A 4 10.23 -74.71 22.90
C ILE A 4 9.06 -73.72 23.08
N LEU A 5 9.21 -72.82 24.07
CA LEU A 5 8.27 -71.73 24.33
C LEU A 5 8.72 -70.53 23.49
N ALA A 6 7.98 -70.14 22.46
CA ALA A 6 8.23 -68.95 21.67
C ALA A 6 7.67 -67.72 22.40
N LEU A 7 8.54 -66.82 22.81
CA LEU A 7 8.17 -65.54 23.39
C LEU A 7 7.97 -64.53 22.26
N VAL A 8 6.73 -64.11 22.01
CA VAL A 8 6.40 -63.07 21.04
C VAL A 8 6.55 -61.71 21.77
N LEU A 9 7.58 -60.96 21.41
CA LEU A 9 7.79 -59.61 21.89
C LEU A 9 7.03 -58.65 21.02
N VAL A 10 5.92 -58.11 21.49
CA VAL A 10 5.15 -57.04 20.79
C VAL A 10 5.83 -55.72 21.11
N PHE A 11 6.55 -55.15 20.15
CA PHE A 11 7.02 -53.77 20.19
C PHE A 11 5.85 -52.83 19.86
N ALA A 12 5.28 -52.20 20.86
CA ALA A 12 4.41 -51.05 20.67
C ALA A 12 5.28 -49.84 20.34
N LEU A 13 5.32 -49.45 19.06
CA LEU A 13 5.83 -48.12 18.65
C LEU A 13 4.83 -47.06 19.15
N ALA A 14 5.20 -46.39 20.24
CA ALA A 14 4.56 -45.13 20.60
C ALA A 14 5.05 -44.05 19.60
N VAL A 15 4.23 -43.72 18.61
CA VAL A 15 4.43 -42.52 17.81
C VAL A 15 4.06 -41.34 18.69
N CYS A 16 5.06 -40.73 19.32
CA CYS A 16 4.92 -39.39 19.90
C CYS A 16 4.83 -38.43 18.72
N ALA A 17 3.60 -38.08 18.32
CA ALA A 17 3.36 -36.88 17.53
C ALA A 17 3.67 -35.70 18.46
N SER A 18 4.89 -35.16 18.37
CA SER A 18 5.20 -33.83 18.87
C SER A 18 4.40 -32.88 18.00
N ALA A 19 3.26 -32.39 18.50
CA ALA A 19 2.70 -31.15 17.98
C ALA A 19 3.76 -30.08 18.29
N GLU A 20 4.53 -29.68 17.29
CA GLU A 20 5.24 -28.40 17.32
C GLU A 20 4.15 -27.37 17.52
N LEU A 21 4.09 -26.81 18.73
CA LEU A 21 3.38 -25.55 18.95
C LEU A 21 4.10 -24.56 18.04
N ALA A 22 3.44 -24.12 16.98
CA ALA A 22 3.92 -23.00 16.19
C ALA A 22 4.14 -21.85 17.19
N GLU A 23 5.38 -21.41 17.33
CA GLU A 23 5.72 -20.27 18.17
C GLU A 23 4.95 -19.08 17.59
N GLU A 24 4.04 -18.52 18.38
CA GLU A 24 3.22 -17.40 17.94
C GLU A 24 4.17 -16.24 17.60
N ALA A 25 4.14 -15.77 16.35
CA ALA A 25 5.06 -14.74 15.89
C ALA A 25 4.92 -13.49 16.77
N THR A 26 6.05 -12.97 17.28
CA THR A 26 6.04 -11.76 18.10
C THR A 26 5.59 -10.57 17.26
N VAL A 27 4.54 -9.89 17.69
CA VAL A 27 4.06 -8.67 17.06
C VAL A 27 5.07 -7.54 17.31
N LEU A 28 5.57 -6.95 16.25
CA LEU A 28 6.54 -5.86 16.26
C LEU A 28 5.80 -4.52 16.40
N THR A 29 6.41 -3.56 17.11
CA THR A 29 6.04 -2.14 16.99
C THR A 29 6.52 -1.62 15.64
N HIS A 30 6.03 -0.45 15.19
CA HIS A 30 6.50 0.16 13.94
C HIS A 30 8.01 0.42 13.96
N GLU A 31 8.55 0.96 15.06
CA GLU A 31 10.00 1.17 15.23
C GLU A 31 10.80 -0.14 15.10
N GLN A 32 10.27 -1.26 15.64
CA GLN A 32 10.92 -2.57 15.48
C GLN A 32 10.84 -3.08 14.04
N TYR A 33 9.71 -2.83 13.34
CA TYR A 33 9.56 -3.14 11.93
C TYR A 33 10.53 -2.30 11.08
N GLU A 34 10.66 -1.00 11.31
CA GLU A 34 11.61 -0.15 10.59
C GLU A 34 13.05 -0.63 10.76
N ASN A 35 13.42 -1.04 11.98
CA ASN A 35 14.76 -1.53 12.31
C ASN A 35 14.99 -3.01 11.94
N ALA A 36 13.97 -3.75 11.51
CA ALA A 36 14.14 -5.13 11.05
C ALA A 36 14.95 -5.14 9.74
N GLU A 37 15.77 -6.17 9.57
CA GLU A 37 16.54 -6.35 8.32
C GLU A 37 15.60 -6.65 7.15
N VAL A 38 15.94 -6.17 5.95
CA VAL A 38 15.27 -6.61 4.71
C VAL A 38 15.46 -8.12 4.56
N ASP A 39 14.47 -8.79 3.99
CA ASP A 39 14.35 -10.25 3.87
C ASP A 39 14.12 -10.99 5.21
N SER A 40 13.85 -10.27 6.31
CA SER A 40 13.51 -10.90 7.58
C SER A 40 12.00 -11.11 7.75
N PRO A 41 11.57 -12.17 8.49
CA PRO A 41 10.17 -12.36 8.81
C PRO A 41 9.69 -11.27 9.79
N VAL A 42 8.49 -10.77 9.55
CA VAL A 42 7.84 -9.74 10.37
C VAL A 42 6.40 -10.13 10.69
N CYS A 43 5.92 -9.66 11.85
CA CYS A 43 4.52 -9.74 12.24
C CYS A 43 4.12 -8.41 12.85
N VAL A 44 3.06 -7.79 12.32
CA VAL A 44 2.57 -6.49 12.79
C VAL A 44 1.07 -6.52 13.01
N GLU A 45 0.56 -5.70 13.93
CA GLU A 45 -0.87 -5.37 14.02
C GLU A 45 -1.10 -3.95 13.51
N THR A 46 -2.07 -3.80 12.63
CA THR A 46 -2.34 -2.52 11.98
C THR A 46 -3.81 -2.42 11.57
N TYR A 47 -4.18 -1.28 10.99
CA TYR A 47 -5.55 -1.00 10.55
C TYR A 47 -5.58 -0.70 9.06
N VAL A 48 -6.47 -1.36 8.34
CA VAL A 48 -6.73 -1.07 6.93
C VAL A 48 -7.13 0.40 6.78
N GLN A 49 -6.51 1.11 5.85
CA GLN A 49 -6.88 2.48 5.49
C GLN A 49 -7.51 2.53 4.09
N ALA A 50 -6.98 1.73 3.17
CA ALA A 50 -7.53 1.53 1.83
C ALA A 50 -7.03 0.19 1.26
N THR A 51 -7.67 -0.26 0.20
CA THR A 51 -7.24 -1.45 -0.54
C THR A 51 -7.30 -1.20 -2.04
N GLN A 52 -6.41 -1.84 -2.78
CA GLN A 52 -6.60 -1.99 -4.21
C GLN A 52 -7.72 -3.00 -4.50
N SER A 53 -8.10 -3.14 -5.75
CA SER A 53 -9.06 -4.15 -6.19
C SER A 53 -8.55 -5.56 -5.91
N TRP A 54 -9.43 -6.45 -5.40
CA TRP A 54 -9.10 -7.86 -5.25
C TRP A 54 -8.89 -8.52 -6.62
N TRP A 55 -7.80 -9.27 -6.75
CA TRP A 55 -7.44 -9.96 -7.98
C TRP A 55 -6.65 -11.22 -7.68
N ASP A 56 -6.96 -12.33 -8.35
CA ASP A 56 -6.21 -13.59 -8.29
C ASP A 56 -5.92 -14.09 -6.86
N ASN A 57 -6.95 -14.06 -5.99
CA ASN A 57 -6.88 -14.43 -4.57
C ASN A 57 -5.91 -13.56 -3.73
N THR A 58 -5.67 -12.35 -4.16
CA THR A 58 -4.85 -11.37 -3.41
C THR A 58 -5.48 -9.99 -3.40
N ILE A 59 -5.09 -9.17 -2.44
CA ILE A 59 -5.44 -7.75 -2.35
C ILE A 59 -4.25 -6.96 -1.79
N THR A 60 -3.93 -5.81 -2.35
CA THR A 60 -2.92 -4.92 -1.78
C THR A 60 -3.57 -3.97 -0.79
N VAL A 61 -2.96 -3.79 0.38
CA VAL A 61 -3.53 -3.02 1.49
C VAL A 61 -2.60 -1.89 1.89
N TYR A 62 -3.16 -0.67 1.95
CA TYR A 62 -2.56 0.48 2.62
C TYR A 62 -3.03 0.46 4.07
N ALA A 63 -2.11 0.29 4.99
CA ALA A 63 -2.42 0.11 6.40
C ALA A 63 -1.65 1.10 7.27
N GLN A 64 -2.28 1.57 8.35
CA GLN A 64 -1.67 2.52 9.28
C GLN A 64 -2.21 2.32 10.68
N SER A 65 -1.32 2.41 11.66
CA SER A 65 -1.59 2.48 13.09
C SER A 65 -1.23 3.88 13.62
N GLU A 66 -1.41 4.12 14.91
CA GLU A 66 -0.99 5.39 15.54
C GLU A 66 0.54 5.60 15.50
N ASP A 67 1.32 4.52 15.44
CA ASP A 67 2.78 4.53 15.51
C ASP A 67 3.47 4.44 14.13
N GLY A 68 2.71 4.24 13.04
CA GLY A 68 3.26 4.23 11.68
C GLY A 68 2.45 3.42 10.68
N ALA A 69 2.95 3.31 9.46
CA ALA A 69 2.21 2.78 8.33
C ALA A 69 2.94 1.65 7.61
N TYR A 70 2.19 0.87 6.83
CA TYR A 70 2.68 -0.32 6.14
C TYR A 70 2.02 -0.44 4.76
N PHE A 71 2.80 -0.77 3.75
CA PHE A 71 2.31 -1.22 2.46
C PHE A 71 2.36 -2.75 2.44
N ILE A 72 1.20 -3.39 2.31
CA ILE A 72 1.06 -4.85 2.36
C ILE A 72 0.75 -5.33 0.95
N TYR A 73 1.77 -5.83 0.26
CA TYR A 73 1.69 -6.15 -1.15
C TYR A 73 1.14 -7.56 -1.39
N LYS A 74 0.04 -7.64 -2.16
CA LYS A 74 -0.60 -8.91 -2.55
C LYS A 74 -0.92 -9.84 -1.37
N LEU A 75 -1.59 -9.29 -0.37
CA LEU A 75 -2.11 -10.06 0.77
C LEU A 75 -3.02 -11.18 0.27
N ALA A 76 -2.64 -12.43 0.56
CA ALA A 76 -3.40 -13.61 0.16
C ALA A 76 -4.74 -13.66 0.92
N CYS A 77 -5.87 -13.63 0.20
CA CYS A 77 -7.19 -13.71 0.81
C CYS A 77 -8.26 -14.18 -0.18
N SER A 78 -9.35 -14.73 0.38
CA SER A 78 -10.57 -14.98 -0.37
C SER A 78 -11.29 -13.68 -0.75
N GLU A 79 -12.14 -13.70 -1.77
CA GLU A 79 -13.00 -12.57 -2.12
C GLU A 79 -13.93 -12.18 -0.95
N GLU A 80 -14.41 -13.19 -0.16
CA GLU A 80 -15.22 -12.96 1.02
C GLU A 80 -14.46 -12.17 2.11
N ASP A 81 -13.19 -12.49 2.35
CA ASP A 81 -12.37 -11.79 3.33
C ASP A 81 -11.91 -10.42 2.82
N ALA A 82 -11.61 -10.31 1.52
CA ALA A 82 -11.34 -9.02 0.89
C ALA A 82 -12.48 -8.01 1.11
N ALA A 83 -13.73 -8.45 1.01
CA ALA A 83 -14.91 -7.60 1.27
C ALA A 83 -15.01 -7.11 2.74
N LYS A 84 -14.28 -7.72 3.67
CA LYS A 84 -14.22 -7.33 5.10
C LYS A 84 -13.03 -6.40 5.40
N LEU A 85 -12.05 -6.32 4.50
CA LEU A 85 -10.89 -5.43 4.64
C LEU A 85 -11.26 -3.99 4.28
N VAL A 86 -12.14 -3.40 5.10
CA VAL A 86 -12.62 -2.03 4.93
C VAL A 86 -11.84 -1.07 5.85
N PRO A 87 -11.81 0.25 5.56
CA PRO A 87 -11.12 1.22 6.40
C PRO A 87 -11.51 1.12 7.88
N GLY A 88 -10.50 1.08 8.75
CA GLY A 88 -10.65 0.92 10.19
C GLY A 88 -10.60 -0.53 10.69
N THR A 89 -10.63 -1.53 9.81
CA THR A 89 -10.54 -2.94 10.21
C THR A 89 -9.14 -3.25 10.74
N LYS A 90 -9.07 -3.81 11.97
CA LYS A 90 -7.81 -4.26 12.57
C LYS A 90 -7.42 -5.63 12.07
N ILE A 91 -6.17 -5.78 11.64
CA ILE A 91 -5.60 -7.03 11.17
C ILE A 91 -4.22 -7.27 11.79
N ARG A 92 -3.86 -8.54 11.98
CA ARG A 92 -2.47 -8.97 12.22
C ARG A 92 -1.94 -9.56 10.94
N VAL A 93 -0.78 -9.08 10.50
CA VAL A 93 -0.15 -9.47 9.23
C VAL A 93 1.19 -10.10 9.54
N THR A 94 1.45 -11.26 8.95
CA THR A 94 2.75 -11.94 9.00
C THR A 94 3.25 -12.10 7.58
N GLY A 95 4.50 -11.72 7.34
CA GLY A 95 5.12 -11.79 6.02
C GLY A 95 6.61 -11.55 6.10
N THR A 96 7.21 -11.12 5.02
CA THR A 96 8.63 -10.78 4.92
C THR A 96 8.78 -9.30 4.63
N LYS A 97 9.62 -8.59 5.40
CA LYS A 97 9.98 -7.21 5.05
C LYS A 97 10.81 -7.23 3.79
N ILE A 98 10.35 -6.55 2.75
CA ILE A 98 11.06 -6.43 1.48
C ILE A 98 11.22 -4.97 1.09
N GLU A 99 12.17 -4.70 0.19
CA GLU A 99 12.34 -3.39 -0.42
C GLU A 99 12.29 -3.52 -1.94
N TRP A 100 11.45 -2.70 -2.57
CA TRP A 100 11.33 -2.64 -4.02
C TRP A 100 11.37 -1.20 -4.53
N SER A 101 12.42 -0.84 -5.26
CA SER A 101 12.62 0.52 -5.79
C SER A 101 12.58 1.63 -4.72
N GLY A 102 12.99 1.30 -3.48
CA GLY A 102 12.98 2.20 -2.33
C GLY A 102 11.68 2.16 -1.50
N GLU A 103 10.63 1.49 -1.97
CA GLU A 103 9.44 1.20 -1.17
C GLU A 103 9.73 0.07 -0.19
N VAL A 104 9.42 0.28 1.09
CA VAL A 104 9.50 -0.76 2.13
C VAL A 104 8.12 -1.35 2.34
N GLU A 105 8.00 -2.64 2.04
CA GLU A 105 6.70 -3.31 2.04
C GLU A 105 6.75 -4.68 2.73
N ILE A 106 5.58 -5.25 3.04
CA ILE A 106 5.44 -6.62 3.52
C ILE A 106 5.06 -7.49 2.33
N GLY A 107 6.00 -8.35 1.92
CA GLY A 107 5.82 -9.34 0.85
C GLY A 107 5.41 -10.71 1.38
N ASP A 108 4.82 -11.53 0.49
CA ASP A 108 4.27 -12.85 0.80
C ASP A 108 3.39 -12.89 2.07
N PRO A 109 2.49 -11.88 2.26
CA PRO A 109 1.77 -11.71 3.50
C PRO A 109 0.62 -12.69 3.66
N THR A 110 0.39 -13.09 4.91
CA THR A 110 -0.84 -13.73 5.40
C THR A 110 -1.42 -12.88 6.52
N PHE A 111 -2.70 -13.04 6.85
CA PHE A 111 -3.31 -12.23 7.89
C PHE A 111 -4.39 -12.97 8.68
N GLU A 112 -4.76 -12.38 9.80
CA GLU A 112 -5.95 -12.70 10.56
C GLU A 112 -6.66 -11.41 11.00
N PHE A 113 -7.98 -11.46 11.11
CA PHE A 113 -8.74 -10.37 11.71
C PHE A 113 -8.53 -10.35 13.22
N VAL A 114 -8.34 -9.16 13.78
CA VAL A 114 -8.14 -8.95 15.22
C VAL A 114 -9.26 -8.06 15.76
N ASP A 115 -9.81 -8.43 16.90
CA ASP A 115 -10.79 -7.59 17.58
C ASP A 115 -10.15 -6.27 18.04
N GLY A 116 -10.88 -5.19 17.91
CA GLY A 116 -10.44 -3.85 18.35
C GLY A 116 -11.39 -2.76 17.87
N ASP A 117 -11.31 -1.60 18.49
CA ASP A 117 -12.01 -0.42 18.00
C ASP A 117 -11.40 0.01 16.66
N PRO A 118 -12.22 0.46 15.70
CA PRO A 118 -11.69 0.87 14.39
C PRO A 118 -10.82 2.12 14.51
N PHE A 119 -9.74 2.15 13.71
CA PHE A 119 -8.86 3.32 13.58
C PHE A 119 -8.73 3.75 12.12
N ILE A 120 -8.98 5.03 11.86
CA ILE A 120 -8.80 5.67 10.56
C ILE A 120 -7.86 6.85 10.75
N ALA A 121 -6.72 6.82 10.04
CA ALA A 121 -5.72 7.87 10.10
C ALA A 121 -6.24 9.17 9.46
N GLU A 122 -5.92 10.29 10.07
CA GLU A 122 -6.06 11.61 9.46
C GLU A 122 -4.85 11.88 8.56
N ALA A 123 -5.05 12.58 7.45
CA ALA A 123 -3.96 12.92 6.54
C ALA A 123 -3.09 14.04 7.14
N GLU A 124 -1.80 13.77 7.35
CA GLU A 124 -0.83 14.76 7.81
C GLU A 124 -0.36 15.65 6.66
N ASP A 125 -0.31 16.97 6.87
CA ASP A 125 0.20 17.90 5.86
C ASP A 125 1.73 17.88 5.81
N VAL A 126 2.25 17.21 4.80
CA VAL A 126 3.70 17.07 4.55
C VAL A 126 4.19 17.96 3.40
N THR A 127 3.43 18.95 2.97
CA THR A 127 3.77 19.83 1.83
C THR A 127 5.16 20.47 1.99
N ALA A 128 5.49 20.92 3.22
CA ALA A 128 6.77 21.56 3.52
C ALA A 128 7.96 20.57 3.43
N LEU A 129 7.71 19.27 3.51
CA LEU A 129 8.74 18.22 3.49
C LEU A 129 9.09 17.78 2.07
N LEU A 130 8.29 18.15 1.06
CA LEU A 130 8.58 17.82 -0.35
C LEU A 130 9.99 18.28 -0.74
N GLY A 131 10.80 17.32 -1.20
CA GLY A 131 12.20 17.54 -1.60
C GLY A 131 13.22 17.47 -0.46
N THR A 132 12.81 17.09 0.74
CA THR A 132 13.70 16.87 1.90
C THR A 132 13.79 15.38 2.26
N ASP A 133 14.87 14.97 2.90
CA ASP A 133 15.06 13.60 3.39
C ASP A 133 14.05 13.24 4.52
N GLU A 134 13.47 14.26 5.19
CA GLU A 134 12.49 14.06 6.25
C GLU A 134 11.17 13.44 5.71
N LEU A 135 10.84 13.69 4.44
CA LEU A 135 9.64 13.13 3.82
C LEU A 135 9.63 11.60 3.87
N ALA A 136 10.77 10.94 3.72
CA ALA A 136 10.87 9.49 3.75
C ALA A 136 10.43 8.85 5.09
N LYS A 137 10.40 9.62 6.19
CA LYS A 137 9.91 9.15 7.49
C LYS A 137 8.39 8.97 7.53
N HIS A 138 7.68 9.52 6.55
CA HIS A 138 6.22 9.39 6.39
C HIS A 138 5.85 8.36 5.32
N MET A 139 6.81 7.50 4.92
CA MET A 139 6.54 6.45 3.93
C MET A 139 5.34 5.61 4.35
N ASN A 140 4.45 5.34 3.38
CA ASN A 140 3.19 4.60 3.55
C ASN A 140 2.10 5.29 4.38
N GLU A 141 2.41 6.39 5.08
CA GLU A 141 1.41 7.14 5.84
C GLU A 141 0.39 7.82 4.93
N LYS A 142 -0.79 8.03 5.48
CA LYS A 142 -1.81 8.89 4.88
C LYS A 142 -1.39 10.35 5.05
N VAL A 143 -1.15 11.02 3.93
CA VAL A 143 -0.60 12.38 3.88
C VAL A 143 -1.45 13.33 3.06
N ALA A 144 -1.28 14.62 3.29
CA ALA A 144 -1.87 15.69 2.49
C ALA A 144 -0.80 16.62 1.92
N PHE A 145 -1.09 17.18 0.75
CA PHE A 145 -0.31 18.22 0.11
C PHE A 145 -1.24 19.42 -0.16
N LYS A 146 -0.89 20.57 0.36
CA LYS A 146 -1.73 21.76 0.36
C LYS A 146 -1.18 22.85 -0.55
N GLY A 147 -2.05 23.44 -1.36
CA GLY A 147 -1.71 24.60 -2.19
C GLY A 147 -0.64 24.31 -3.25
N VAL A 148 -0.51 23.06 -3.71
CA VAL A 148 0.45 22.69 -4.75
C VAL A 148 -0.11 23.06 -6.14
N LYS A 149 0.76 23.50 -7.06
CA LYS A 149 0.35 23.99 -8.36
C LYS A 149 0.51 22.92 -9.44
N VAL A 150 -0.54 22.65 -10.18
CA VAL A 150 -0.48 21.76 -11.35
C VAL A 150 0.36 22.38 -12.45
N VAL A 151 1.37 21.65 -12.93
CA VAL A 151 2.22 22.04 -14.07
C VAL A 151 2.11 21.04 -15.20
N GLY A 152 2.49 21.48 -16.41
CA GLY A 152 2.38 20.64 -17.60
C GLY A 152 3.46 19.57 -17.65
N THR A 153 3.09 18.36 -18.03
CA THR A 153 3.99 17.25 -18.33
C THR A 153 4.14 17.10 -19.83
N LYS A 154 5.39 16.96 -20.31
CA LYS A 154 5.69 16.69 -21.73
C LYS A 154 5.75 15.20 -21.98
N VAL A 155 5.21 14.78 -23.12
CA VAL A 155 5.30 13.41 -23.62
C VAL A 155 6.21 13.40 -24.85
N GLU A 156 7.18 12.47 -24.88
CA GLU A 156 8.08 12.35 -26.03
C GLU A 156 7.28 12.08 -27.32
N GLY A 157 7.57 12.86 -28.35
CA GLY A 157 6.91 12.74 -29.66
C GLY A 157 5.50 13.36 -29.74
N GLN A 158 5.03 14.02 -28.70
CA GLN A 158 3.79 14.78 -28.70
C GLN A 158 4.03 16.29 -28.55
N ASP A 159 3.27 17.11 -29.28
CA ASP A 159 3.33 18.57 -29.15
C ASP A 159 2.49 19.03 -27.96
N GLY A 160 3.04 19.96 -27.16
CA GLY A 160 2.35 20.58 -26.03
C GLY A 160 2.71 19.98 -24.67
N GLU A 161 1.95 20.38 -23.68
CA GLU A 161 2.06 19.94 -22.29
C GLU A 161 0.66 19.53 -21.81
N PHE A 162 0.62 18.51 -20.97
CA PHE A 162 -0.61 17.90 -20.48
C PHE A 162 -0.74 18.08 -18.96
N PRO A 163 -1.91 18.43 -18.42
CA PRO A 163 -2.11 18.56 -16.98
C PRO A 163 -2.08 17.22 -16.25
N PHE A 164 -2.34 16.13 -16.95
CA PHE A 164 -2.19 14.76 -16.49
C PHE A 164 -1.95 13.83 -17.68
N LEU A 165 -1.51 12.62 -17.40
CA LEU A 165 -1.30 11.55 -18.39
C LEU A 165 -2.05 10.29 -17.96
N TYR A 166 -2.59 9.55 -18.92
CA TYR A 166 -2.94 8.14 -18.74
C TYR A 166 -1.69 7.31 -18.94
N SER A 167 -1.28 6.54 -17.93
CA SER A 167 0.01 5.89 -17.82
C SER A 167 1.19 6.88 -17.75
N TYR A 168 2.32 6.44 -17.22
CA TYR A 168 3.51 7.29 -17.02
C TYR A 168 4.08 7.89 -18.30
N ASP A 169 3.83 7.26 -19.45
CA ASP A 169 4.32 7.66 -20.80
C ASP A 169 3.21 8.25 -21.68
N GLY A 170 1.99 8.40 -21.16
CA GLY A 170 0.84 8.91 -21.91
C GLY A 170 0.24 7.92 -22.92
N SER A 171 0.58 6.63 -22.85
CA SER A 171 0.07 5.60 -23.77
C SER A 171 -1.24 4.95 -23.33
N GLY A 172 -1.65 5.15 -22.08
CA GLY A 172 -2.86 4.58 -21.50
C GLY A 172 -4.15 5.28 -21.94
N THR A 173 -5.26 4.71 -21.50
CA THR A 173 -6.61 5.25 -21.76
C THR A 173 -7.49 5.12 -20.52
N ARG A 174 -8.60 5.85 -20.54
CA ARG A 174 -9.64 5.78 -19.49
C ARG A 174 -10.25 4.37 -19.36
N GLU A 175 -10.23 3.56 -20.41
CA GLU A 175 -10.91 2.28 -20.47
C GLU A 175 -9.98 1.09 -20.20
N ASP A 176 -8.70 1.33 -19.93
CA ASP A 176 -7.72 0.28 -19.70
C ASP A 176 -8.12 -0.59 -18.50
N ASN A 177 -7.96 -1.90 -18.65
CA ASN A 177 -8.22 -2.90 -17.60
C ASN A 177 -9.63 -2.82 -16.95
N GLY A 178 -10.57 -2.07 -17.54
CA GLY A 178 -11.91 -1.85 -16.99
C GLY A 178 -11.98 -0.87 -15.81
N VAL A 179 -10.85 -0.47 -15.26
CA VAL A 179 -10.72 0.51 -14.17
C VAL A 179 -9.99 1.78 -14.59
N GLY A 180 -9.48 1.82 -15.80
CA GLY A 180 -8.66 2.90 -16.37
C GLY A 180 -7.17 2.61 -16.22
N ALA A 181 -6.35 3.40 -16.94
CA ALA A 181 -4.92 3.48 -16.67
C ALA A 181 -4.67 4.33 -15.42
N ASP A 182 -3.53 4.15 -14.78
CA ASP A 182 -3.08 5.07 -13.74
C ASP A 182 -2.98 6.49 -14.30
N LEU A 183 -3.38 7.47 -13.50
CA LEU A 183 -3.21 8.88 -13.87
C LEU A 183 -1.95 9.43 -13.21
N TYR A 184 -1.11 10.06 -14.01
CA TYR A 184 0.08 10.77 -13.56
C TYR A 184 -0.10 12.25 -13.78
N PHE A 185 0.13 13.06 -12.76
CA PHE A 185 0.10 14.51 -12.87
C PHE A 185 1.26 15.13 -12.09
N THR A 186 1.78 16.23 -12.63
CA THR A 186 2.94 16.91 -12.05
C THR A 186 2.48 18.15 -11.30
N VAL A 187 3.00 18.31 -10.09
CA VAL A 187 2.78 19.51 -9.26
C VAL A 187 4.09 20.22 -8.98
N GLU A 188 4.03 21.52 -8.83
CA GLU A 188 5.12 22.36 -8.34
C GLU A 188 4.87 22.75 -6.88
N ALA A 189 5.86 22.50 -6.04
CA ALA A 189 5.91 22.93 -4.65
C ALA A 189 7.36 23.17 -4.23
N ASN A 190 7.63 24.12 -3.32
CA ASN A 190 8.96 24.42 -2.79
C ASN A 190 10.02 24.69 -3.87
N GLY A 191 9.60 25.16 -5.08
CA GLY A 191 10.49 25.47 -6.21
C GLY A 191 10.98 24.24 -6.98
N ALA A 192 10.38 23.07 -6.78
CA ALA A 192 10.64 21.84 -7.53
C ALA A 192 9.33 21.20 -8.02
N GLN A 193 9.46 20.24 -8.93
CA GLN A 193 8.35 19.50 -9.49
C GLN A 193 8.33 18.07 -8.98
N TYR A 194 7.11 17.55 -8.72
CA TYR A 194 6.86 16.23 -8.18
C TYR A 194 5.77 15.54 -8.97
N SER A 195 5.96 14.26 -9.29
CA SER A 195 4.95 13.44 -9.95
C SER A 195 4.08 12.74 -8.91
N PHE A 196 2.77 12.90 -9.03
CA PHE A 196 1.77 12.24 -8.20
C PHE A 196 0.96 11.28 -9.06
N THR A 197 0.46 10.21 -8.45
CA THR A 197 -0.25 9.14 -9.16
C THR A 197 -1.63 8.92 -8.56
N VAL A 198 -2.65 8.77 -9.41
CA VAL A 198 -3.89 8.07 -9.03
C VAL A 198 -3.75 6.65 -9.54
N GLU A 199 -3.48 5.73 -8.64
CA GLU A 199 -3.32 4.31 -8.94
C GLU A 199 -4.69 3.70 -9.23
N SER A 200 -4.88 3.11 -10.39
CA SER A 200 -6.19 2.76 -10.93
C SER A 200 -6.86 1.58 -10.24
N TYR A 201 -6.09 0.67 -9.65
CA TYR A 201 -6.66 -0.41 -8.84
C TYR A 201 -7.05 0.05 -7.42
N LEU A 202 -6.49 1.18 -6.94
CA LEU A 202 -6.91 1.84 -5.70
C LEU A 202 -8.10 2.77 -5.96
N CYS A 203 -8.02 3.57 -7.02
CA CYS A 203 -8.99 4.60 -7.38
C CYS A 203 -9.28 4.54 -8.88
N GLY A 204 -10.19 3.66 -9.28
CA GLY A 204 -10.55 3.46 -10.68
C GLY A 204 -11.30 4.63 -11.32
N ASN A 205 -11.54 4.53 -12.61
CA ASN A 205 -12.12 5.57 -13.49
C ASN A 205 -13.55 6.00 -13.12
N ASP A 206 -14.21 5.31 -12.21
CA ASP A 206 -15.53 5.66 -11.67
C ASP A 206 -15.45 6.48 -10.37
N THR A 207 -14.27 6.61 -9.76
CA THR A 207 -14.07 7.37 -8.52
C THR A 207 -14.06 8.89 -8.74
N ASP A 208 -14.34 9.62 -7.67
CA ASP A 208 -14.37 11.09 -7.72
C ASP A 208 -12.97 11.68 -7.90
N VAL A 209 -11.93 11.07 -7.30
CA VAL A 209 -10.54 11.54 -7.47
C VAL A 209 -10.05 11.36 -8.89
N TYR A 210 -10.37 10.23 -9.53
CA TYR A 210 -10.01 9.99 -10.93
C TYR A 210 -10.61 11.06 -11.84
N LYS A 211 -11.92 11.32 -11.69
CA LYS A 211 -12.63 12.38 -12.44
C LYS A 211 -12.11 13.78 -12.13
N ALA A 212 -11.74 14.04 -10.87
CA ALA A 212 -11.15 15.32 -10.49
C ALA A 212 -9.82 15.58 -11.20
N VAL A 213 -8.94 14.55 -11.27
CA VAL A 213 -7.66 14.67 -11.98
C VAL A 213 -7.85 14.82 -13.49
N GLU A 214 -8.82 14.12 -14.10
CA GLU A 214 -9.19 14.34 -15.51
C GLU A 214 -9.68 15.77 -15.79
N GLY A 215 -10.20 16.45 -14.80
CA GLY A 215 -10.68 17.84 -14.89
C GLY A 215 -9.60 18.90 -14.65
N LEU A 216 -8.39 18.54 -14.23
CA LEU A 216 -7.30 19.47 -13.91
C LEU A 216 -6.86 20.28 -15.14
N LYS A 217 -6.40 21.50 -14.86
CA LYS A 217 -5.78 22.38 -15.85
C LYS A 217 -4.38 22.79 -15.35
N ILE A 218 -3.49 23.01 -16.29
CA ILE A 218 -2.18 23.60 -15.99
C ILE A 218 -2.40 24.97 -15.36
N GLY A 219 -1.86 25.17 -14.16
CA GLY A 219 -2.02 26.39 -13.39
C GLY A 219 -3.02 26.29 -12.22
N ASP A 220 -3.86 25.26 -12.17
CA ASP A 220 -4.71 25.01 -11.01
C ASP A 220 -3.84 24.87 -9.75
N VAL A 221 -4.32 25.47 -8.65
CA VAL A 221 -3.76 25.21 -7.31
C VAL A 221 -4.68 24.24 -6.60
N ILE A 222 -4.14 23.15 -6.11
CA ILE A 222 -4.91 22.05 -5.54
C ILE A 222 -4.45 21.72 -4.10
N ASP A 223 -5.40 21.21 -3.33
CA ASP A 223 -5.14 20.38 -2.16
C ASP A 223 -5.39 18.93 -2.55
N CYS A 224 -4.52 18.03 -2.14
CA CYS A 224 -4.72 16.61 -2.36
C CYS A 224 -4.27 15.79 -1.15
N GLU A 225 -4.80 14.58 -1.04
CA GLU A 225 -4.44 13.61 0.00
C GLU A 225 -4.35 12.21 -0.60
N GLY A 226 -3.58 11.34 0.07
CA GLY A 226 -3.39 9.96 -0.33
C GLY A 226 -2.39 9.26 0.56
N PHE A 227 -1.72 8.25 0.04
CA PHE A 227 -0.70 7.48 0.74
C PHE A 227 0.68 7.78 0.15
N LEU A 228 1.67 8.01 0.99
CA LEU A 228 3.03 8.32 0.55
C LEU A 228 3.76 7.06 0.11
N TYR A 229 3.40 6.59 -1.08
CA TYR A 229 4.09 5.49 -1.74
C TYR A 229 5.44 5.95 -2.31
N TRP A 230 6.37 5.02 -2.47
CA TRP A 230 7.73 5.31 -2.92
C TRP A 230 8.11 4.50 -4.17
N TYR A 231 8.61 5.15 -5.19
CA TYR A 231 9.16 4.49 -6.38
C TYR A 231 10.36 5.28 -6.92
N ASN A 232 11.58 4.88 -6.51
CA ASN A 232 12.80 5.64 -6.78
C ASN A 232 12.72 7.11 -6.32
N GLY A 233 11.92 7.39 -5.31
CA GLY A 233 11.56 8.71 -4.79
C GLY A 233 10.10 8.75 -4.39
N ALA A 234 9.66 9.86 -3.79
CA ALA A 234 8.25 10.02 -3.41
C ALA A 234 7.33 9.96 -4.65
N ASN A 235 6.38 9.06 -4.64
CA ASN A 235 5.35 8.86 -5.66
C ASN A 235 4.00 8.65 -4.97
N PRO A 236 3.41 9.69 -4.35
CA PRO A 236 2.19 9.54 -3.58
C PRO A 236 1.05 8.97 -4.43
N HIS A 237 0.32 7.97 -3.89
CA HIS A 237 -0.91 7.45 -4.47
C HIS A 237 -2.09 8.27 -3.95
N ILE A 238 -2.59 9.16 -4.78
CA ILE A 238 -3.59 10.18 -4.42
C ILE A 238 -5.00 9.59 -4.43
N THR A 239 -5.74 9.82 -3.36
CA THR A 239 -7.12 9.35 -3.16
C THR A 239 -8.14 10.47 -3.08
N GLY A 240 -7.69 11.73 -3.02
CA GLY A 240 -8.56 12.90 -3.02
C GLY A 240 -7.85 14.13 -3.60
N VAL A 241 -8.58 14.91 -4.42
CA VAL A 241 -8.12 16.17 -5.03
C VAL A 241 -9.21 17.21 -4.95
N THR A 242 -8.85 18.43 -4.54
CA THR A 242 -9.73 19.60 -4.55
C THR A 242 -9.01 20.79 -5.19
N VAL A 243 -9.60 21.40 -6.20
CA VAL A 243 -9.10 22.65 -6.79
C VAL A 243 -9.46 23.81 -5.85
N VAL A 244 -8.45 24.45 -5.24
CA VAL A 244 -8.64 25.58 -4.32
C VAL A 244 -8.53 26.92 -5.04
N THR A 245 -7.75 27.00 -6.12
CA THR A 245 -7.68 28.15 -6.99
C THR A 245 -7.61 27.67 -8.44
N PRO A 246 -8.66 27.89 -9.25
CA PRO A 246 -8.65 27.53 -10.66
C PRO A 246 -7.63 28.36 -11.45
N ALA A 247 -7.06 27.74 -12.49
CA ALA A 247 -6.26 28.46 -13.49
C ALA A 247 -7.09 29.56 -14.17
N GLU A 248 -6.45 30.71 -14.47
CA GLU A 248 -7.06 31.83 -15.19
C GLU A 248 -7.30 31.54 -16.67
#